data_6e94006a14652341a5ceae3790c6830a
#
_entry.id   6e94006a14652341a5ceae3790c6830a
#
_cell.length_a   1.000
_cell.length_b   1.000
_cell.length_c   1.000
_cell.angle_alpha   90.00
_cell.angle_beta   90.00
_cell.angle_gamma   90.00
#
_symmetry.space_group_name_H-M   'P 1'
#
loop_
_entity.id
_entity.type
_entity.pdbx_description
1 polymer ?
#
loop_
_entity_poly.entity_id
_entity_poly.type
_entity_poly.pdbx_seq_one_letter_code
_entity_poly.pdbx_strand_id
1 'polypeptide(L)'
;MAGFSDYLEDKVLDHVFGGTAYTAPTTLYVALYTVAPTDTGGGTEVSGGAYARQTATFNVSGTSPTTATNAAAVEYPTATADYGTVVAVGIMDALTSGNLLAYASLTASKVVSSGDVFRFDAGDLDITLA
;
A
#
# COMPACT_ATOMS: atom_id res chain seq x y z
N MET A 1 6.94 3.78 9.19
CA MET A 1 6.07 4.67 8.46
C MET A 1 6.28 4.52 6.96
N ALA A 2 5.30 4.87 6.22
CA ALA A 2 5.34 4.73 4.77
C ALA A 2 6.29 5.74 4.13
N GLY A 3 7.01 5.28 3.13
CA GLY A 3 7.80 6.12 2.26
C GLY A 3 7.29 6.02 0.83
N PHE A 4 7.58 7.03 0.03
CA PHE A 4 7.34 6.94 -1.40
C PHE A 4 8.36 6.00 -2.03
N SER A 5 7.94 5.28 -3.05
CA SER A 5 8.87 4.56 -3.92
C SER A 5 9.63 5.54 -4.80
N ASP A 6 10.78 5.11 -5.33
CA ASP A 6 11.52 5.90 -6.31
C ASP A 6 10.66 6.28 -7.50
N TYR A 7 9.77 5.37 -7.93
CA TYR A 7 8.84 5.63 -9.02
C TYR A 7 7.96 6.84 -8.73
N LEU A 8 7.34 6.90 -7.54
CA LEU A 8 6.44 8.00 -7.20
C LEU A 8 7.22 9.30 -6.98
N GLU A 9 8.39 9.22 -6.35
CA GLU A 9 9.24 10.40 -6.14
C GLU A 9 9.60 11.05 -7.48
N ASP A 10 10.02 10.24 -8.44
CA ASP A 10 10.34 10.71 -9.78
C ASP A 10 9.13 11.38 -10.45
N LYS A 11 7.97 10.73 -10.38
CA LYS A 11 6.74 11.25 -11.00
C LYS A 11 6.28 12.56 -10.36
N VAL A 12 6.39 12.68 -9.05
CA VAL A 12 5.99 13.90 -8.34
C VAL A 12 6.91 15.07 -8.70
N LEU A 13 8.22 14.85 -8.68
CA LEU A 13 9.17 15.90 -9.00
C LEU A 13 9.08 16.33 -10.48
N ASP A 14 8.93 15.37 -11.39
CA ASP A 14 8.74 15.67 -12.80
C ASP A 14 7.45 16.45 -13.04
N HIS A 15 6.38 16.09 -12.36
CA HIS A 15 5.09 16.76 -12.52
C HIS A 15 5.14 18.21 -12.04
N VAL A 16 5.73 18.44 -10.89
CA VAL A 16 5.75 19.77 -10.27
C VAL A 16 6.85 20.65 -10.84
N PHE A 17 8.06 20.12 -11.03
CA PHE A 17 9.24 20.91 -11.37
C PHE A 17 9.79 20.63 -12.77
N GLY A 18 9.55 19.45 -13.32
CA GLY A 18 10.08 19.05 -14.63
C GLY A 18 9.16 19.35 -15.80
N GLY A 19 7.94 19.78 -15.57
CA GLY A 19 6.98 20.10 -16.62
C GLY A 19 6.36 18.89 -17.30
N THR A 20 6.56 17.66 -16.77
CA THR A 20 6.00 16.44 -17.33
C THR A 20 4.79 16.01 -16.50
N ALA A 21 3.61 16.08 -17.08
CA ALA A 21 2.39 15.72 -16.36
C ALA A 21 2.38 14.24 -15.93
N TYR A 22 1.99 14.01 -14.70
CA TYR A 22 1.70 12.67 -14.18
C TYR A 22 0.20 12.54 -13.96
N THR A 23 -0.39 11.53 -14.57
CA THR A 23 -1.81 11.24 -14.35
C THR A 23 -1.96 10.38 -13.11
N ALA A 24 -2.63 10.94 -12.10
CA ALA A 24 -2.87 10.22 -10.86
C ALA A 24 -3.71 8.96 -11.13
N PRO A 25 -3.43 7.84 -10.41
CA PRO A 25 -4.24 6.64 -10.52
C PRO A 25 -5.69 6.93 -10.14
N THR A 26 -6.62 6.36 -10.90
CA THR A 26 -8.05 6.49 -10.57
C THR A 26 -8.47 5.57 -9.44
N THR A 27 -7.74 4.48 -9.24
CA THR A 27 -7.98 3.52 -8.16
C THR A 27 -6.65 3.14 -7.54
N LEU A 28 -6.61 3.16 -6.21
CA LEU A 28 -5.44 2.71 -5.44
C LEU A 28 -5.75 1.35 -4.82
N TYR A 29 -4.72 0.51 -4.77
CA TYR A 29 -4.82 -0.85 -4.25
C TYR A 29 -3.82 -1.04 -3.11
N VAL A 30 -4.23 -1.81 -2.11
CA VAL A 30 -3.38 -2.14 -0.96
C VAL A 30 -2.92 -3.58 -1.09
N ALA A 31 -1.61 -3.78 -1.12
CA ALA A 31 -0.97 -5.08 -1.22
C ALA A 31 -0.32 -5.47 0.10
N LEU A 32 -0.34 -6.76 0.40
CA LEU A 32 0.31 -7.32 1.59
C LEU A 32 1.59 -8.05 1.19
N TYR A 33 2.64 -7.92 2.00
CA TYR A 33 3.95 -8.48 1.71
C TYR A 33 4.43 -9.38 2.83
N THR A 34 5.00 -10.51 2.47
CA THR A 34 5.72 -11.39 3.39
C THR A 34 7.21 -11.08 3.44
N VAL A 35 7.73 -10.43 2.41
CA VAL A 35 9.06 -9.81 2.39
C VAL A 35 8.87 -8.37 1.96
N ALA A 36 9.30 -7.43 2.79
CA ALA A 36 9.06 -6.01 2.54
C ALA A 36 9.69 -5.56 1.22
N PRO A 37 8.97 -4.72 0.44
CA PRO A 37 9.57 -4.07 -0.73
C PRO A 37 10.57 -3.00 -0.30
N THR A 38 11.31 -2.48 -1.27
CA THR A 38 12.24 -1.36 -1.10
C THR A 38 11.79 -0.19 -1.98
N ASP A 39 12.52 0.92 -1.95
CA ASP A 39 12.24 2.09 -2.80
C ASP A 39 12.14 1.74 -4.27
N THR A 40 12.92 0.76 -4.73
CA THR A 40 12.92 0.31 -6.12
C THR A 40 11.82 -0.72 -6.42
N GLY A 41 11.01 -1.10 -5.42
CA GLY A 41 10.02 -2.16 -5.53
C GLY A 41 10.55 -3.47 -4.96
N GLY A 42 10.25 -4.58 -5.61
CA GLY A 42 10.69 -5.90 -5.14
C GLY A 42 9.85 -6.40 -3.97
N GLY A 43 10.49 -7.14 -3.07
CA GLY A 43 9.78 -7.81 -1.99
C GLY A 43 9.02 -9.04 -2.49
N THR A 44 8.23 -9.63 -1.60
CA THR A 44 7.38 -10.78 -1.93
C THR A 44 5.97 -10.48 -1.46
N GLU A 45 5.08 -10.31 -2.41
CA GLU A 45 3.65 -10.11 -2.13
C GLU A 45 3.01 -11.45 -1.79
N VAL A 46 2.01 -11.42 -0.92
CA VAL A 46 1.17 -12.59 -0.63
C VAL A 46 0.55 -13.11 -1.93
N SER A 47 0.43 -14.41 -2.07
CA SER A 47 -0.22 -15.02 -3.24
C SER A 47 -1.00 -16.28 -2.83
N GLY A 48 -2.04 -16.60 -3.58
CA GLY A 48 -2.89 -17.76 -3.32
C GLY A 48 -3.84 -17.54 -2.15
N GLY A 49 -4.55 -18.58 -1.73
CA GLY A 49 -5.40 -18.54 -0.55
C GLY A 49 -6.55 -17.54 -0.59
N ALA A 50 -7.07 -17.20 -1.76
CA ALA A 50 -8.09 -16.17 -2.01
C ALA A 50 -7.55 -14.74 -1.86
N TYR A 51 -6.24 -14.54 -1.70
CA TYR A 51 -5.67 -13.20 -1.62
C TYR A 51 -5.87 -12.44 -2.93
N ALA A 52 -6.30 -11.20 -2.80
CA ALA A 52 -6.29 -10.21 -3.87
C ALA A 52 -6.07 -8.84 -3.23
N ARG A 53 -5.38 -7.95 -3.94
CA ARG A 53 -5.25 -6.56 -3.49
C ARG A 53 -6.62 -5.96 -3.31
N GLN A 54 -6.78 -5.13 -2.30
CA GLN A 54 -8.04 -4.46 -2.01
C GLN A 54 -7.95 -2.99 -2.36
N THR A 55 -9.05 -2.42 -2.83
CA THR A 55 -9.10 -1.00 -3.14
C THR A 55 -9.11 -0.17 -1.86
N ALA A 56 -8.54 1.03 -1.94
CA ALA A 56 -8.59 1.99 -0.84
C ALA A 56 -8.76 3.40 -1.37
N THR A 57 -9.50 4.22 -0.62
CA THR A 57 -9.57 5.66 -0.85
C THR A 57 -8.90 6.36 0.31
N PHE A 58 -8.28 7.50 0.04
CA PHE A 58 -7.53 8.25 1.04
C PHE A 58 -8.08 9.66 1.16
N ASN A 59 -8.13 10.17 2.39
CA ASN A 59 -8.37 11.57 2.67
C ASN A 59 -7.03 12.23 2.98
N VAL A 60 -6.79 13.38 2.36
CA VAL A 60 -5.56 14.14 2.56
C VAL A 60 -5.87 15.32 3.48
N SER A 61 -5.12 15.45 4.56
CA SER A 61 -5.33 16.50 5.56
C SER A 61 -4.03 16.87 6.25
N GLY A 62 -4.09 17.95 7.05
CA GLY A 62 -2.94 18.44 7.79
C GLY A 62 -2.03 19.31 6.93
N THR A 63 -1.13 20.01 7.58
CA THR A 63 -0.23 20.95 6.92
C THR A 63 1.23 20.81 7.36
N SER A 64 1.49 20.08 8.43
CA SER A 64 2.85 19.91 8.93
C SER A 64 2.91 18.74 9.92
N PRO A 65 2.90 17.53 9.44
CA PRO A 65 2.92 17.04 8.06
C PRO A 65 1.54 17.04 7.39
N THR A 66 1.53 16.94 6.07
CA THR A 66 0.35 16.56 5.32
C THR A 66 0.25 15.06 5.30
N THR A 67 -0.93 14.52 5.59
CA THR A 67 -1.14 13.08 5.73
C THR A 67 -2.29 12.61 4.85
N ALA A 68 -2.07 11.53 4.12
CA ALA A 68 -3.12 10.78 3.44
C ALA A 68 -3.46 9.57 4.29
N THR A 69 -4.73 9.44 4.66
CA THR A 69 -5.23 8.39 5.56
C THR A 69 -6.37 7.66 4.90
N ASN A 70 -6.41 6.32 5.02
CA ASN A 70 -7.50 5.55 4.43
C ASN A 70 -8.84 5.95 5.03
N ALA A 71 -9.80 6.26 4.16
CA ALA A 71 -11.10 6.79 4.55
C ALA A 71 -12.03 5.71 5.12
N ALA A 72 -11.81 4.44 4.76
CA ALA A 72 -12.62 3.32 5.18
C ALA A 72 -11.75 2.11 5.46
N ALA A 73 -12.31 1.11 6.11
CA ALA A 73 -11.60 -0.14 6.38
C ALA A 73 -11.22 -0.84 5.08
N VAL A 74 -10.06 -1.50 5.10
CA VAL A 74 -9.57 -2.35 4.01
C VAL A 74 -9.56 -3.78 4.54
N GLU A 75 -10.49 -4.59 4.07
CA GLU A 75 -10.65 -5.96 4.53
C GLU A 75 -10.40 -6.92 3.39
N TYR A 76 -9.54 -7.90 3.64
CA TYR A 76 -9.19 -8.92 2.66
C TYR A 76 -10.16 -10.10 2.76
N PRO A 77 -10.33 -10.86 1.68
CA PRO A 77 -11.15 -12.08 1.74
C PRO A 77 -10.64 -13.03 2.81
N THR A 78 -11.55 -13.82 3.38
CA THR A 78 -11.16 -14.90 4.30
C THR A 78 -10.15 -15.80 3.62
N ALA A 79 -9.01 -16.02 4.26
CA ALA A 79 -7.95 -16.85 3.70
C ALA A 79 -8.42 -18.30 3.56
N THR A 80 -8.30 -18.84 2.34
CA THR A 80 -8.60 -20.26 2.08
C THR A 80 -7.38 -21.13 2.21
N ALA A 81 -6.20 -20.50 2.31
CA ALA A 81 -4.93 -21.13 2.64
C ALA A 81 -4.09 -20.08 3.36
N ASP A 82 -3.00 -20.49 3.99
CA ASP A 82 -2.15 -19.57 4.73
C ASP A 82 -1.57 -18.50 3.82
N TYR A 83 -1.66 -17.23 4.23
CA TYR A 83 -0.94 -16.14 3.56
C TYR A 83 0.52 -16.08 4.01
N GLY A 84 0.84 -16.69 5.14
CA GLY A 84 2.14 -16.60 5.79
C GLY A 84 2.20 -15.46 6.79
N THR A 85 3.39 -14.96 7.06
CA THR A 85 3.58 -13.85 7.99
C THR A 85 3.65 -12.54 7.18
N VAL A 86 2.65 -11.68 7.35
CA VAL A 86 2.58 -10.38 6.69
C VAL A 86 3.44 -9.40 7.50
N VAL A 87 4.44 -8.81 6.87
CA VAL A 87 5.41 -7.91 7.52
C VAL A 87 5.33 -6.48 7.00
N ALA A 88 4.75 -6.26 5.83
CA ALA A 88 4.70 -4.95 5.21
C ALA A 88 3.46 -4.79 4.34
N VAL A 89 3.17 -3.55 4.00
CA VAL A 89 2.06 -3.14 3.14
C VAL A 89 2.60 -2.24 2.04
N GLY A 90 2.00 -2.31 0.86
CA GLY A 90 2.32 -1.45 -0.26
C GLY A 90 1.06 -0.86 -0.88
N ILE A 91 1.18 0.33 -1.44
CA ILE A 91 0.12 0.99 -2.20
C ILE A 91 0.51 0.90 -3.67
N MET A 92 -0.38 0.31 -4.47
CA MET A 92 -0.16 0.02 -5.87
C MET A 92 -1.16 0.77 -6.74
N ASP A 93 -0.79 1.01 -7.99
CA ASP A 93 -1.65 1.69 -8.95
C ASP A 93 -2.46 0.72 -9.83
N ALA A 94 -2.36 -0.58 -9.60
CA ALA A 94 -3.08 -1.59 -10.36
C ALA A 94 -3.44 -2.79 -9.47
N LEU A 95 -4.49 -3.52 -9.88
CA LEU A 95 -4.94 -4.72 -9.18
C LEU A 95 -3.90 -5.83 -9.23
N THR A 96 -3.20 -5.95 -10.36
CA THR A 96 -2.12 -6.90 -10.58
C THR A 96 -0.97 -6.18 -11.26
N SER A 97 0.27 -6.61 -11.02
CA SER A 97 1.45 -5.92 -11.55
C SER A 97 1.43 -4.43 -11.17
N GLY A 98 1.69 -3.53 -12.08
CA GLY A 98 1.65 -2.09 -11.83
C GLY A 98 2.87 -1.58 -11.08
N ASN A 99 2.76 -0.37 -10.55
CA ASN A 99 3.85 0.31 -9.88
C ASN A 99 3.58 0.43 -8.38
N LEU A 100 4.61 0.18 -7.59
CA LEU A 100 4.59 0.48 -6.16
C LEU A 100 4.71 2.00 -6.00
N LEU A 101 3.77 2.59 -5.27
CA LEU A 101 3.76 4.04 -5.02
C LEU A 101 4.34 4.38 -3.66
N ALA A 102 3.92 3.64 -2.65
CA ALA A 102 4.38 3.83 -1.28
C ALA A 102 4.36 2.49 -0.54
N TYR A 103 5.14 2.38 0.53
CA TYR A 103 5.20 1.16 1.32
C TYR A 103 5.58 1.47 2.75
N ALA A 104 5.26 0.53 3.64
CA ALA A 104 5.67 0.61 5.04
C ALA A 104 5.74 -0.79 5.65
N SER A 105 6.59 -0.93 6.64
CA SER A 105 6.57 -2.12 7.50
C SER A 105 5.40 -2.02 8.48
N LEU A 106 4.78 -3.14 8.80
CA LEU A 106 3.78 -3.18 9.85
C LEU A 106 4.46 -2.92 11.21
N THR A 107 3.73 -2.27 12.13
CA THR A 107 4.20 -2.08 13.52
C THR A 107 4.51 -3.42 14.17
N ALA A 108 3.67 -4.43 13.89
CA ALA A 108 3.91 -5.80 14.29
C ALA A 108 3.52 -6.72 13.13
N SER A 109 4.36 -7.72 12.85
CA SER A 109 4.04 -8.71 11.84
C SER A 109 2.81 -9.52 12.25
N LYS A 110 2.07 -10.02 11.28
CA LYS A 110 0.84 -10.78 11.53
C LYS A 110 0.84 -12.07 10.73
N VAL A 111 0.68 -13.19 11.43
CA VAL A 111 0.48 -14.48 10.78
C VAL A 111 -0.99 -14.58 10.37
N VAL A 112 -1.23 -14.86 9.09
CA VAL A 112 -2.57 -15.06 8.54
C VAL A 112 -2.66 -16.50 8.07
N SER A 113 -3.44 -17.29 8.81
CA SER A 113 -3.66 -18.71 8.51
C SER A 113 -4.98 -18.90 7.77
N SER A 114 -5.17 -20.08 7.19
CA SER A 114 -6.45 -20.46 6.58
C SER A 114 -7.59 -20.21 7.56
N GLY A 115 -8.63 -19.52 7.11
CA GLY A 115 -9.78 -19.13 7.91
C GLY A 115 -9.67 -17.76 8.57
N ASP A 116 -8.51 -17.14 8.56
CA ASP A 116 -8.31 -15.80 9.11
C ASP A 116 -8.73 -14.72 8.13
N VAL A 117 -9.08 -13.55 8.68
CA VAL A 117 -9.35 -12.33 7.89
C VAL A 117 -8.34 -11.26 8.30
N PHE A 118 -7.62 -10.72 7.33
CA PHE A 118 -6.72 -9.59 7.55
C PHE A 118 -7.47 -8.29 7.24
N ARG A 119 -7.32 -7.29 8.11
CA ARG A 119 -8.04 -6.03 7.97
C ARG A 119 -7.21 -4.85 8.47
N PHE A 120 -7.28 -3.73 7.75
CA PHE A 120 -6.90 -2.42 8.27
C PHE A 120 -8.17 -1.64 8.56
N ASP A 121 -8.29 -1.08 9.75
CA ASP A 121 -9.40 -0.18 10.06
C ASP A 121 -9.21 1.18 9.38
N ALA A 122 -10.30 1.93 9.26
CA ALA A 122 -10.20 3.32 8.78
C ALA A 122 -9.20 4.08 9.64
N GLY A 123 -8.27 4.78 9.01
CA GLY A 123 -7.25 5.55 9.71
C GLY A 123 -5.96 4.79 10.02
N ASP A 124 -5.90 3.49 9.75
CA ASP A 124 -4.71 2.68 10.07
C ASP A 124 -3.56 2.86 9.06
N LEU A 125 -3.88 3.25 7.83
CA LEU A 125 -2.89 3.46 6.77
C LEU A 125 -2.64 4.95 6.60
N ASP A 126 -1.45 5.40 6.99
CA ASP A 126 -1.06 6.80 6.90
C ASP A 126 0.16 6.95 6.01
N ILE A 127 0.08 7.88 5.07
CA ILE A 127 1.21 8.29 4.23
C ILE A 127 1.45 9.76 4.51
N THR A 128 2.61 10.09 5.04
CA THR A 128 2.92 11.48 5.42
C THR A 128 3.99 12.07 4.52
N LEU A 129 3.85 13.36 4.24
CA LEU A 129 4.84 14.14 3.52
C LEU A 129 5.10 15.40 4.33
N ALA A 130 6.30 15.51 4.84
CA ALA A 130 6.71 16.64 5.68
C ALA A 130 7.35 17.75 4.86
#